data_6350a60f9ee2260a1a7c0da56c5505ce
#
_entry.id   6350a60f9ee2260a1a7c0da56c5505ce
#
_cell.length_a   1.000
_cell.length_b   1.000
_cell.length_c   1.000
_cell.angle_alpha   90.00
_cell.angle_beta   90.00
_cell.angle_gamma   90.00
#
_symmetry.space_group_name_H-M   'P 1'
#
loop_
_entity.id
_entity.type
_entity.pdbx_description
1 polymer ?
#
loop_
_entity_poly.entity_id
_entity_poly.type
_entity_poly.pdbx_seq_one_letter_code
_entity_poly.pdbx_strand_id
1 'polypeptide(L)'
;MRPDQSESNTGMQQLSSVMQIRFDEIPDLTFEKAIAKYDEMILDMVRKQTGFTLERLNEDIPKSQTVDAKGKKLDADLMFQMLETIQLEFYADGRPHELHVLGGLFNPERLKAVEEEIQNNPELKKRWDELFARKKEEWRAREASRKLVG
;
A
#
# COMPACT_ATOMS: atom_id res chain seq x y z
N MET A 1 17.40 4.07 -21.00
CA MET A 1 17.34 2.58 -21.03
C MET A 1 16.12 2.20 -20.19
N ARG A 2 15.05 1.72 -20.81
CA ARG A 2 13.92 1.20 -20.05
C ARG A 2 14.43 -0.02 -19.29
N PRO A 3 14.14 -0.17 -17.98
CA PRO A 3 14.39 -1.45 -17.34
C PRO A 3 13.62 -2.51 -18.13
N ASP A 4 14.29 -3.60 -18.33
CA ASP A 4 13.85 -4.80 -19.03
C ASP A 4 12.36 -5.05 -18.75
N GLN A 5 11.55 -5.00 -19.82
CA GLN A 5 10.17 -5.48 -19.76
C GLN A 5 10.26 -7.02 -19.77
N SER A 6 10.76 -7.58 -18.69
CA SER A 6 10.49 -8.98 -18.41
C SER A 6 8.98 -9.09 -18.23
N GLU A 7 8.31 -9.66 -19.20
CA GLU A 7 6.90 -10.03 -19.09
C GLU A 7 6.76 -10.93 -17.86
N SER A 8 6.35 -10.36 -16.74
CA SER A 8 5.96 -11.17 -15.60
C SER A 8 4.63 -11.82 -15.99
N ASN A 9 4.70 -13.06 -16.42
CA ASN A 9 3.52 -13.86 -16.70
C ASN A 9 2.85 -14.19 -15.35
N THR A 10 1.94 -13.34 -14.95
CA THR A 10 1.12 -13.55 -13.77
C THR A 10 0.12 -14.64 -14.12
N GLY A 11 0.46 -15.90 -13.80
CA GLY A 11 -0.45 -17.02 -14.01
C GLY A 11 -1.82 -16.73 -13.38
N MET A 12 -2.91 -17.01 -14.11
CA MET A 12 -4.25 -16.93 -13.55
C MET A 12 -4.36 -17.84 -12.32
N GLN A 13 -4.75 -17.27 -11.18
CA GLN A 13 -5.13 -18.05 -10.00
C GLN A 13 -6.64 -18.01 -9.84
N GLN A 14 -7.21 -19.20 -9.59
CA GLN A 14 -8.63 -19.33 -9.30
C GLN A 14 -8.86 -19.08 -7.81
N LEU A 15 -9.60 -18.02 -7.47
CA LEU A 15 -10.13 -17.79 -6.14
C LEU A 15 -11.58 -18.24 -6.10
N SER A 16 -11.94 -18.99 -5.07
CA SER A 16 -13.31 -19.44 -4.87
C SER A 16 -13.75 -19.25 -3.44
N SER A 17 -15.03 -18.96 -3.26
CA SER A 17 -15.72 -18.98 -1.98
C SER A 17 -17.00 -19.77 -2.12
N VAL A 18 -17.41 -20.45 -1.07
CA VAL A 18 -18.55 -21.37 -1.10
C VAL A 18 -19.52 -20.98 0.00
N MET A 19 -20.78 -20.77 -0.37
CA MET A 19 -21.87 -20.70 0.59
C MET A 19 -22.34 -22.11 0.90
N GLN A 20 -22.33 -22.50 2.17
CA GLN A 20 -22.79 -23.80 2.62
C GLN A 20 -24.05 -23.66 3.47
N ILE A 21 -25.09 -24.40 3.12
CA ILE A 21 -26.32 -24.53 3.90
C ILE A 21 -26.44 -26.01 4.27
N ARG A 22 -26.48 -26.28 5.57
CA ARG A 22 -26.65 -27.66 6.06
C ARG A 22 -28.11 -28.08 5.94
N PHE A 23 -28.33 -29.37 5.76
CA PHE A 23 -29.68 -29.93 5.56
C PHE A 23 -30.59 -29.68 6.77
N ASP A 24 -30.03 -29.71 7.97
CA ASP A 24 -30.71 -29.43 9.25
C ASP A 24 -31.06 -27.94 9.45
N GLU A 25 -30.44 -27.04 8.69
CA GLU A 25 -30.72 -25.59 8.73
C GLU A 25 -31.88 -25.17 7.80
N ILE A 26 -32.22 -26.01 6.83
CA ILE A 26 -33.20 -25.67 5.79
C ILE A 26 -34.58 -25.30 6.38
N PRO A 27 -35.13 -26.04 7.36
CA PRO A 27 -36.45 -25.73 7.91
C PRO A 27 -36.55 -24.35 8.57
N ASP A 28 -35.40 -23.85 9.10
CA ASP A 28 -35.33 -22.57 9.79
C ASP A 28 -34.67 -21.48 8.94
N LEU A 29 -34.46 -21.74 7.65
CA LEU A 29 -33.81 -20.81 6.73
C LEU A 29 -34.77 -19.70 6.32
N THR A 30 -34.68 -18.55 6.95
CA THR A 30 -35.39 -17.35 6.53
C THR A 30 -34.58 -16.61 5.45
N PHE A 31 -35.26 -15.68 4.77
CA PHE A 31 -34.61 -14.84 3.76
C PHE A 31 -33.44 -14.04 4.34
N GLU A 32 -33.60 -13.49 5.55
CA GLU A 32 -32.54 -12.74 6.25
C GLU A 32 -31.31 -13.64 6.55
N LYS A 33 -31.54 -14.89 6.98
CA LYS A 33 -30.45 -15.84 7.22
C LYS A 33 -29.72 -16.23 5.93
N ALA A 34 -30.45 -16.35 4.83
CA ALA A 34 -29.87 -16.63 3.52
C ALA A 34 -29.00 -15.47 3.04
N ILE A 35 -29.48 -14.22 3.20
CA ILE A 35 -28.69 -13.02 2.90
C ILE A 35 -27.45 -12.95 3.78
N ALA A 36 -27.54 -13.17 5.09
CA ALA A 36 -26.39 -13.14 5.99
C ALA A 36 -25.29 -14.15 5.55
N LYS A 37 -25.69 -15.38 5.17
CA LYS A 37 -24.74 -16.37 4.63
C LYS A 37 -24.11 -15.94 3.31
N TYR A 38 -24.87 -15.26 2.47
CA TYR A 38 -24.35 -14.71 1.22
C TYR A 38 -23.34 -13.58 1.47
N ASP A 39 -23.63 -12.69 2.41
CA ASP A 39 -22.71 -11.61 2.83
C ASP A 39 -21.40 -12.18 3.41
N GLU A 40 -21.47 -13.23 4.23
CA GLU A 40 -20.28 -13.93 4.73
C GLU A 40 -19.43 -14.51 3.59
N MET A 41 -20.06 -15.10 2.59
CA MET A 41 -19.37 -15.62 1.40
C MET A 41 -18.68 -14.50 0.61
N ILE A 42 -19.34 -13.36 0.43
CA ILE A 42 -18.77 -12.19 -0.24
C ILE A 42 -17.57 -11.66 0.54
N LEU A 43 -17.70 -11.51 1.86
CA LEU A 43 -16.60 -11.05 2.72
C LEU A 43 -15.39 -12.00 2.67
N ASP A 44 -15.63 -13.31 2.66
CA ASP A 44 -14.55 -14.30 2.48
C ASP A 44 -13.85 -14.14 1.13
N MET A 45 -14.60 -13.96 0.05
CA MET A 45 -14.04 -13.72 -1.29
C MET A 45 -13.20 -12.44 -1.32
N VAL A 46 -13.71 -11.34 -0.76
CA VAL A 46 -12.97 -10.06 -0.68
C VAL A 46 -11.67 -10.22 0.11
N ARG A 47 -11.70 -10.93 1.25
CA ARG A 47 -10.49 -11.20 2.05
C ARG A 47 -9.46 -12.01 1.26
N LYS A 48 -9.89 -13.06 0.57
CA LYS A 48 -8.99 -13.88 -0.28
C LYS A 48 -8.39 -13.08 -1.41
N GLN A 49 -9.21 -12.27 -2.10
CA GLN A 49 -8.74 -11.42 -3.19
C GLN A 49 -7.73 -10.37 -2.70
N THR A 50 -8.03 -9.71 -1.57
CA THR A 50 -7.13 -8.72 -0.98
C THR A 50 -5.82 -9.36 -0.53
N GLY A 51 -5.88 -10.52 0.16
CA GLY A 51 -4.71 -11.28 0.57
C GLY A 51 -3.82 -11.64 -0.62
N PHE A 52 -4.40 -12.22 -1.66
CA PHE A 52 -3.68 -12.57 -2.88
C PHE A 52 -3.02 -11.35 -3.55
N THR A 53 -3.75 -10.23 -3.65
CA THR A 53 -3.21 -9.00 -4.23
C THR A 53 -2.01 -8.47 -3.44
N LEU A 54 -2.11 -8.48 -2.10
CA LEU A 54 -1.02 -8.03 -1.23
C LEU A 54 0.19 -8.96 -1.29
N GLU A 55 -0.01 -10.28 -1.35
CA GLU A 55 1.07 -11.26 -1.54
C GLU A 55 1.81 -11.01 -2.85
N ARG A 56 1.08 -10.82 -3.94
CA ARG A 56 1.67 -10.50 -5.25
C ARG A 56 2.44 -9.19 -5.25
N LEU A 57 1.87 -8.14 -4.67
CA LEU A 57 2.57 -6.86 -4.53
C LEU A 57 3.88 -7.03 -3.74
N ASN A 58 3.87 -7.82 -2.67
CA ASN A 58 5.07 -8.08 -1.88
C ASN A 58 6.14 -8.90 -2.65
N GLU A 59 5.73 -9.82 -3.53
CA GLU A 59 6.65 -10.58 -4.38
C GLU A 59 7.31 -9.68 -5.44
N ASP A 60 6.54 -8.74 -6.00
CA ASP A 60 6.99 -7.86 -7.08
C ASP A 60 7.81 -6.64 -6.58
N ILE A 61 7.73 -6.31 -5.29
CA ILE A 61 8.50 -5.20 -4.72
C ILE A 61 9.97 -5.59 -4.56
N PRO A 62 10.92 -4.87 -5.20
CA PRO A 62 12.34 -5.13 -5.01
C PRO A 62 12.76 -5.03 -3.54
N LYS A 63 13.65 -5.90 -3.10
CA LYS A 63 14.19 -5.85 -1.72
C LYS A 63 14.82 -4.50 -1.36
N SER A 64 15.33 -3.77 -2.34
CA SER A 64 15.86 -2.41 -2.17
C SER A 64 14.79 -1.37 -1.83
N GLN A 65 13.53 -1.69 -2.07
CA GLN A 65 12.37 -0.83 -1.76
C GLN A 65 11.58 -1.34 -0.55
N THR A 66 12.10 -2.32 0.16
CA THR A 66 11.50 -2.86 1.39
C THR A 66 12.25 -2.36 2.61
N VAL A 67 11.51 -1.95 3.63
CA VAL A 67 12.06 -1.57 4.93
C VAL A 67 11.58 -2.59 5.97
N ASP A 68 12.52 -3.27 6.61
CA ASP A 68 12.20 -4.19 7.69
C ASP A 68 12.01 -3.43 9.01
N ALA A 69 10.79 -3.30 9.41
CA ALA A 69 10.42 -2.65 10.67
C ALA A 69 10.83 -3.47 11.92
N LYS A 70 11.27 -4.73 11.78
CA LYS A 70 11.64 -5.63 12.89
C LYS A 70 10.59 -5.70 14.01
N GLY A 71 9.32 -5.64 13.65
CA GLY A 71 8.19 -5.62 14.59
C GLY A 71 8.01 -4.32 15.37
N LYS A 72 8.73 -3.26 15.04
CA LYS A 72 8.54 -1.94 15.66
C LYS A 72 7.26 -1.29 15.17
N LYS A 73 6.66 -0.49 16.04
CA LYS A 73 5.57 0.40 15.64
C LYS A 73 6.11 1.53 14.77
N LEU A 74 5.26 2.07 13.90
CA LEU A 74 5.61 3.23 13.08
C LEU A 74 6.06 4.39 13.98
N ASP A 75 7.25 4.91 13.73
CA ASP A 75 7.83 6.10 14.32
C ASP A 75 8.38 7.03 13.22
N ALA A 76 8.87 8.20 13.59
CA ALA A 76 9.39 9.17 12.63
C ALA A 76 10.59 8.62 11.84
N ASP A 77 11.49 7.89 12.47
CA ASP A 77 12.66 7.31 11.79
C ASP A 77 12.26 6.25 10.77
N LEU A 78 11.33 5.36 11.11
CA LEU A 78 10.81 4.37 10.17
C LEU A 78 10.07 5.04 9.00
N MET A 79 9.32 6.12 9.28
CA MET A 79 8.68 6.93 8.24
C MET A 79 9.72 7.51 7.28
N PHE A 80 10.80 8.09 7.78
CA PHE A 80 11.87 8.60 6.94
C PHE A 80 12.53 7.50 6.10
N GLN A 81 12.82 6.34 6.70
CA GLN A 81 13.38 5.20 5.97
C GLN A 81 12.46 4.75 4.83
N MET A 82 11.14 4.66 5.08
CA MET A 82 10.18 4.31 4.04
C MET A 82 10.17 5.33 2.90
N LEU A 83 10.13 6.62 3.22
CA LEU A 83 10.14 7.69 2.21
C LEU A 83 11.45 7.75 1.42
N GLU A 84 12.57 7.34 2.02
CA GLU A 84 13.87 7.23 1.32
C GLU A 84 13.85 6.16 0.24
N THR A 85 13.16 5.04 0.48
CA THR A 85 13.17 3.89 -0.45
C THR A 85 12.25 4.07 -1.65
N ILE A 86 11.23 4.95 -1.55
CA ILE A 86 10.26 5.16 -2.62
C ILE A 86 10.64 6.34 -3.52
N GLN A 87 10.19 6.29 -4.76
CA GLN A 87 10.26 7.42 -5.68
C GLN A 87 9.01 8.28 -5.49
N LEU A 88 9.21 9.55 -5.17
CA LEU A 88 8.13 10.51 -5.06
C LEU A 88 7.92 11.22 -6.40
N GLU A 89 6.66 11.38 -6.76
CA GLU A 89 6.20 12.20 -7.87
C GLU A 89 5.67 13.54 -7.34
N PHE A 90 5.81 14.59 -8.14
CA PHE A 90 5.37 15.93 -7.77
C PHE A 90 4.49 16.53 -8.86
N TYR A 91 3.55 17.36 -8.45
CA TYR A 91 2.79 18.20 -9.38
C TYR A 91 3.66 19.32 -9.94
N ALA A 92 3.20 19.95 -11.03
CA ALA A 92 3.89 21.08 -11.64
C ALA A 92 4.12 22.27 -10.68
N ASP A 93 3.24 22.43 -9.67
CA ASP A 93 3.37 23.42 -8.60
C ASP A 93 4.39 23.02 -7.52
N GLY A 94 4.93 21.81 -7.59
CA GLY A 94 5.95 21.29 -6.70
C GLY A 94 5.42 20.68 -5.42
N ARG A 95 4.11 20.46 -5.29
CA ARG A 95 3.53 19.65 -4.21
C ARG A 95 3.74 18.17 -4.51
N PRO A 96 4.03 17.33 -3.51
CA PRO A 96 4.09 15.89 -3.73
C PRO A 96 2.70 15.34 -4.11
N HIS A 97 2.67 14.31 -4.94
CA HIS A 97 1.46 13.53 -5.17
C HIS A 97 1.00 12.87 -3.87
N GLU A 98 -0.29 12.61 -3.77
CA GLU A 98 -0.84 11.91 -2.62
C GLU A 98 -0.21 10.52 -2.47
N LEU A 99 0.22 10.24 -1.24
CA LEU A 99 0.75 8.95 -0.87
C LEU A 99 -0.35 8.14 -0.18
N HIS A 100 -0.64 6.98 -0.75
CA HIS A 100 -1.57 6.04 -0.14
C HIS A 100 -0.80 4.98 0.63
N VAL A 101 -1.07 4.88 1.91
CA VAL A 101 -0.49 3.86 2.78
C VAL A 101 -1.52 2.73 2.94
N LEU A 102 -1.16 1.54 2.45
CA LEU A 102 -2.00 0.35 2.54
C LEU A 102 -1.37 -0.65 3.51
N GLY A 103 -2.18 -1.21 4.41
CA GLY A 103 -1.75 -2.30 5.26
C GLY A 103 -2.48 -2.37 6.60
N GLY A 104 -2.69 -3.59 7.11
CA GLY A 104 -3.41 -3.84 8.36
C GLY A 104 -2.67 -3.38 9.63
N LEU A 105 -1.38 -3.03 9.52
CA LEU A 105 -0.56 -2.51 10.63
C LEU A 105 -0.57 -0.99 10.71
N PHE A 106 -1.10 -0.30 9.69
CA PHE A 106 -1.22 1.14 9.70
C PHE A 106 -2.49 1.56 10.43
N ASN A 107 -2.30 1.96 11.67
CA ASN A 107 -3.33 2.65 12.43
C ASN A 107 -3.32 4.14 12.03
N PRO A 108 -4.41 4.70 11.48
CA PRO A 108 -4.50 6.12 11.11
C PRO A 108 -4.15 7.07 12.28
N GLU A 109 -4.51 6.70 13.51
CA GLU A 109 -4.17 7.47 14.71
C GLU A 109 -2.65 7.52 14.94
N ARG A 110 -1.95 6.40 14.67
CA ARG A 110 -0.48 6.35 14.81
C ARG A 110 0.20 7.18 13.73
N LEU A 111 -0.29 7.12 12.50
CA LEU A 111 0.23 7.95 11.41
C LEU A 111 0.12 9.44 11.76
N LYS A 112 -1.06 9.86 12.23
CA LYS A 112 -1.30 11.23 12.67
C LYS A 112 -0.39 11.65 13.82
N ALA A 113 -0.19 10.77 14.80
CA ALA A 113 0.73 11.03 15.91
C ALA A 113 2.19 11.23 15.45
N VAL A 114 2.65 10.44 14.46
CA VAL A 114 3.99 10.61 13.87
C VAL A 114 4.08 11.93 13.09
N GLU A 115 3.05 12.29 12.33
CA GLU A 115 2.99 13.59 11.64
C GLU A 115 3.05 14.76 12.63
N GLU A 116 2.30 14.70 13.72
CA GLU A 116 2.32 15.70 14.79
C GLU A 116 3.71 15.77 15.48
N GLU A 117 4.35 14.63 15.71
CA GLU A 117 5.70 14.55 16.25
C GLU A 117 6.70 15.27 15.33
N ILE A 118 6.64 14.98 14.02
CA ILE A 118 7.52 15.63 13.03
C ILE A 118 7.28 17.13 12.98
N GLN A 119 6.01 17.59 13.00
CA GLN A 119 5.68 19.01 12.93
C GLN A 119 6.10 19.79 14.19
N ASN A 120 6.02 19.15 15.36
CA ASN A 120 6.31 19.79 16.65
C ASN A 120 7.79 19.73 17.03
N ASN A 121 8.60 18.88 16.38
CA ASN A 121 10.03 18.78 16.63
C ASN A 121 10.81 19.50 15.52
N PRO A 122 11.52 20.62 15.83
CA PRO A 122 12.24 21.40 14.82
C PRO A 122 13.31 20.60 14.05
N GLU A 123 13.98 19.63 14.70
CA GLU A 123 15.00 18.80 14.05
C GLU A 123 14.37 17.81 13.07
N LEU A 124 13.28 17.16 13.48
CA LEU A 124 12.54 16.24 12.59
C LEU A 124 11.90 16.99 11.43
N LYS A 125 11.36 18.19 11.67
CA LYS A 125 10.81 19.04 10.62
C LYS A 125 11.87 19.46 9.62
N LYS A 126 13.05 19.87 10.07
CA LYS A 126 14.18 20.20 9.19
C LYS A 126 14.56 19.00 8.32
N ARG A 127 14.69 17.81 8.93
CA ARG A 127 14.98 16.56 8.21
C ARG A 127 13.91 16.23 7.17
N TRP A 128 12.64 16.47 7.50
CA TRP A 128 11.51 16.32 6.59
C TRP A 128 11.63 17.24 5.39
N ASP A 129 11.86 18.51 5.62
CA ASP A 129 11.99 19.52 4.56
C ASP A 129 13.18 19.21 3.63
N GLU A 130 14.32 18.82 4.21
CA GLU A 130 15.51 18.39 3.46
C GLU A 130 15.25 17.15 2.60
N LEU A 131 14.56 16.15 3.15
CA LEU A 131 14.16 14.94 2.42
C LEU A 131 13.29 15.28 1.20
N PHE A 132 12.25 16.07 1.41
CA PHE A 132 11.35 16.44 0.31
C PHE A 132 12.02 17.35 -0.72
N ALA A 133 12.89 18.26 -0.31
CA ALA A 133 13.68 19.07 -1.23
C ALA A 133 14.57 18.19 -2.13
N ARG A 134 15.29 17.22 -1.55
CA ARG A 134 16.12 16.28 -2.31
C ARG A 134 15.27 15.40 -3.25
N LYS A 135 14.18 14.81 -2.77
CA LYS A 135 13.27 13.98 -3.58
C LYS A 135 12.70 14.77 -4.75
N LYS A 136 12.41 16.05 -4.57
CA LYS A 136 11.95 16.95 -5.63
C LYS A 136 13.02 17.18 -6.69
N GLU A 137 14.26 17.36 -6.31
CA GLU A 137 15.37 17.49 -7.28
C GLU A 137 15.61 16.17 -8.02
N GLU A 138 15.56 15.03 -7.35
CA GLU A 138 15.62 13.70 -7.96
C GLU A 138 14.49 13.51 -9.01
N TRP A 139 13.27 13.93 -8.67
CA TRP A 139 12.14 13.90 -9.60
C TRP A 139 12.38 14.80 -10.80
N ARG A 140 12.82 16.05 -10.62
CA ARG A 140 13.14 16.97 -11.70
C ARG A 140 14.20 16.40 -12.65
N ALA A 141 15.24 15.79 -12.11
CA ALA A 141 16.29 15.15 -12.89
C ALA A 141 15.74 13.98 -13.73
N ARG A 142 14.83 13.16 -13.14
CA ARG A 142 14.15 12.08 -13.88
C ARG A 142 13.28 12.63 -15.00
N GLU A 143 12.47 13.66 -14.72
CA GLU A 143 11.61 14.29 -15.74
C GLU A 143 12.43 14.89 -16.88
N ALA A 144 13.51 15.60 -16.57
CA ALA A 144 14.42 16.16 -17.58
C ALA A 144 15.09 15.08 -18.45
N SER A 145 15.30 13.88 -17.90
CA SER A 145 15.87 12.75 -18.65
C SER A 145 14.85 11.94 -19.45
N ARG A 146 13.55 12.15 -19.23
CA ARG A 146 12.48 11.53 -20.01
C ARG A 146 12.52 12.04 -21.45
N LYS A 147 13.00 11.18 -22.36
CA LYS A 147 12.85 11.44 -23.79
C LYS A 147 11.43 11.04 -24.19
N LEU A 148 10.68 12.00 -24.68
CA LEU A 148 9.43 11.71 -25.39
C LEU A 148 9.81 10.87 -26.62
N VAL A 149 9.47 9.60 -26.62
CA VAL A 149 9.53 8.77 -27.81
C VAL A 149 8.23 9.06 -28.55
N GLY A 150 8.31 9.94 -29.57
CA GLY A 150 7.26 10.19 -30.54
C GLY A 150 7.14 9.03 -31.51
#